data_1b41d022c442315d22b242697b1637bf
#
_entry.id   1b41d022c442315d22b242697b1637bf
#
_cell.length_a   1.000
_cell.length_b   1.000
_cell.length_c   1.000
_cell.angle_alpha   90.00
_cell.angle_beta   90.00
_cell.angle_gamma   90.00
#
_symmetry.space_group_name_H-M   'P 1'
#
loop_
_entity.id
_entity.type
_entity.pdbx_description
1 polymer ?
#
loop_
_entity_poly.entity_id
_entity_poly.type
_entity_poly.pdbx_seq_one_letter_code
_entity_poly.pdbx_strand_id
1 'polypeptide(L)'
;RSRLRSSLRWRLLAVFSAALLTLLLSGLAAVGYLVRYTEQVGWQGRQQEAAQRAAQTVGEFLAREQAVLRVLALFGQDEMVPEQTSKLEALQSQNHALLEIVYLNAAGQVLAHAPRQNAVLANLFTIPQSTWFVQARQGRSYIGDVQFSASEEAYLILALPVASDGVIAARLDMKVLRDVVANLPFGKSG
;
A
#
# COMPACT_ATOMS: atom_id res chain seq x y z
N ARG A 1 -0.12 64.81 57.48
CA ARG A 1 -1.31 64.40 56.69
C ARG A 1 -1.01 63.95 55.26
N SER A 2 0.27 63.89 54.84
CA SER A 2 0.66 63.55 53.42
C SER A 2 1.03 62.07 53.20
N ARG A 3 1.25 61.25 54.22
CA ARG A 3 1.64 59.84 54.10
C ARG A 3 0.53 58.85 53.72
N LEU A 4 -0.68 59.19 53.96
CA LEU A 4 -1.81 58.30 53.65
C LEU A 4 -2.25 58.31 52.18
N ARG A 5 -1.95 59.41 51.43
CA ARG A 5 -2.29 59.53 50.03
C ARG A 5 -1.33 58.76 49.09
N SER A 6 -0.09 58.54 49.52
CA SER A 6 0.90 57.78 48.71
C SER A 6 0.59 56.26 48.77
N SER A 7 0.08 55.76 49.90
CA SER A 7 -0.24 54.33 50.05
C SER A 7 -1.43 53.89 49.18
N LEU A 8 -2.43 54.79 48.98
CA LEU A 8 -3.59 54.48 48.17
C LEU A 8 -3.24 54.43 46.69
N ARG A 9 -2.40 55.34 46.21
CA ARG A 9 -1.93 55.35 44.80
C ARG A 9 -1.08 54.11 44.49
N TRP A 10 -0.22 53.70 45.42
CA TRP A 10 0.60 52.50 45.28
C TRP A 10 -0.24 51.22 45.26
N ARG A 11 -1.30 51.12 46.08
CA ARG A 11 -2.24 50.00 46.09
C ARG A 11 -3.05 49.92 44.79
N LEU A 12 -3.52 51.05 44.27
CA LEU A 12 -4.19 51.11 42.98
C LEU A 12 -3.29 50.70 41.81
N LEU A 13 -2.04 51.20 41.79
CA LEU A 13 -1.04 50.79 40.77
C LEU A 13 -0.75 49.30 40.86
N ALA A 14 -0.56 48.75 42.07
CA ALA A 14 -0.30 47.30 42.23
C ALA A 14 -1.47 46.42 41.77
N VAL A 15 -2.70 46.81 42.05
CA VAL A 15 -3.90 46.08 41.59
C VAL A 15 -4.04 46.17 40.07
N PHE A 16 -3.79 47.33 39.50
CA PHE A 16 -3.87 47.53 38.05
C PHE A 16 -2.77 46.76 37.29
N SER A 17 -1.54 46.76 37.83
CA SER A 17 -0.43 46.00 37.25
C SER A 17 -0.65 44.49 37.40
N ALA A 18 -1.18 44.02 38.51
CA ALA A 18 -1.54 42.61 38.69
C ALA A 18 -2.64 42.17 37.73
N ALA A 19 -3.70 42.97 37.53
CA ALA A 19 -4.76 42.72 36.60
C ALA A 19 -4.25 42.67 35.13
N LEU A 20 -3.35 43.59 34.77
CA LEU A 20 -2.73 43.61 33.45
C LEU A 20 -1.85 42.39 33.21
N LEU A 21 -1.11 41.96 34.21
CA LEU A 21 -0.23 40.78 34.15
C LEU A 21 -1.03 39.49 34.01
N THR A 22 -2.15 39.36 34.75
CA THR A 22 -3.04 38.19 34.60
C THR A 22 -3.71 38.13 33.24
N LEU A 23 -4.08 39.26 32.67
CA LEU A 23 -4.65 39.35 31.32
C LEU A 23 -3.62 38.94 30.24
N LEU A 24 -2.40 39.41 30.38
CA LEU A 24 -1.27 39.02 29.48
C LEU A 24 -0.96 37.54 29.58
N LEU A 25 -0.87 36.99 30.77
CA LEU A 25 -0.58 35.56 30.99
C LEU A 25 -1.69 34.67 30.45
N SER A 26 -2.97 35.06 30.66
CA SER A 26 -4.10 34.30 30.10
C SER A 26 -4.14 34.35 28.57
N GLY A 27 -3.81 35.50 27.99
CA GLY A 27 -3.70 35.65 26.53
C GLY A 27 -2.58 34.76 25.92
N LEU A 28 -1.40 34.76 26.55
CA LEU A 28 -0.30 33.89 26.12
C LEU A 28 -0.65 32.40 26.26
N ALA A 29 -1.30 32.01 27.34
CA ALA A 29 -1.75 30.64 27.55
C ALA A 29 -2.78 30.20 26.51
N ALA A 30 -3.75 31.09 26.18
CA ALA A 30 -4.76 30.82 25.16
C ALA A 30 -4.15 30.66 23.75
N VAL A 31 -3.20 31.53 23.39
CA VAL A 31 -2.47 31.42 22.11
C VAL A 31 -1.65 30.14 22.06
N GLY A 32 -0.91 29.82 23.13
CA GLY A 32 -0.13 28.57 23.20
C GLY A 32 -0.99 27.31 23.11
N TYR A 33 -2.18 27.33 23.71
CA TYR A 33 -3.14 26.24 23.60
C TYR A 33 -3.69 26.09 22.16
N LEU A 34 -4.07 27.17 21.53
CA LEU A 34 -4.56 27.20 20.14
C LEU A 34 -3.51 26.69 19.15
N VAL A 35 -2.26 27.12 19.29
CA VAL A 35 -1.16 26.66 18.41
C VAL A 35 -0.95 25.16 18.57
N ARG A 36 -0.87 24.64 19.78
CA ARG A 36 -0.71 23.20 20.02
C ARG A 36 -1.89 22.39 19.48
N TYR A 37 -3.11 22.90 19.63
CA TYR A 37 -4.29 22.21 19.13
C TYR A 37 -4.33 22.15 17.60
N THR A 38 -3.99 23.25 16.92
CA THR A 38 -3.95 23.28 15.45
C THR A 38 -2.81 22.43 14.86
N GLU A 39 -1.67 22.34 15.55
CA GLU A 39 -0.57 21.47 15.13
C GLU A 39 -0.96 20.00 15.24
N GLN A 40 -1.55 19.54 16.33
CA GLN A 40 -1.95 18.14 16.50
C GLN A 40 -2.97 17.69 15.46
N VAL A 41 -3.98 18.49 15.17
CA VAL A 41 -5.00 18.17 14.16
C VAL A 41 -4.41 18.16 12.76
N GLY A 42 -3.47 19.07 12.46
CA GLY A 42 -2.80 19.13 11.15
C GLY A 42 -1.86 17.93 10.88
N TRP A 43 -1.24 17.36 11.90
CA TRP A 43 -0.36 16.19 11.75
C TRP A 43 -1.15 14.92 11.48
N GLN A 44 -2.26 14.70 12.18
CA GLN A 44 -3.12 13.53 12.00
C GLN A 44 -3.77 13.52 10.60
N GLY A 45 -4.24 14.65 10.12
CA GLY A 45 -4.81 14.76 8.77
C GLY A 45 -3.80 14.42 7.67
N ARG A 46 -2.57 14.94 7.77
CA ARG A 46 -1.51 14.67 6.78
C ARG A 46 -1.06 13.22 6.76
N GLN A 47 -0.96 12.55 7.91
CA GLN A 47 -0.63 11.13 7.97
C GLN A 47 -1.74 10.26 7.37
N GLN A 48 -2.99 10.60 7.63
CA GLN A 48 -4.13 9.88 7.08
C GLN A 48 -4.23 10.04 5.56
N GLU A 49 -4.03 11.25 5.04
CA GLU A 49 -3.98 11.51 3.59
C GLU A 49 -2.82 10.75 2.92
N ALA A 50 -1.64 10.72 3.53
CA ALA A 50 -0.49 9.99 3.00
C ALA A 50 -0.75 8.48 2.96
N ALA A 51 -1.33 7.91 4.03
CA ALA A 51 -1.70 6.51 4.09
C ALA A 51 -2.79 6.16 3.05
N GLN A 52 -3.76 7.03 2.87
CA GLN A 52 -4.84 6.84 1.91
C GLN A 52 -4.34 6.90 0.46
N ARG A 53 -3.44 7.83 0.14
CA ARG A 53 -2.78 7.89 -1.18
C ARG A 53 -1.92 6.65 -1.43
N ALA A 54 -1.16 6.20 -0.44
CA ALA A 54 -0.38 4.97 -0.56
C ALA A 54 -1.28 3.75 -0.81
N ALA A 55 -2.37 3.60 -0.06
CA ALA A 55 -3.33 2.52 -0.25
C ALA A 55 -4.00 2.56 -1.63
N GLN A 56 -4.35 3.74 -2.12
CA GLN A 56 -4.90 3.92 -3.47
C GLN A 56 -3.89 3.51 -4.54
N THR A 57 -2.64 3.95 -4.43
CA THR A 57 -1.56 3.60 -5.38
C THR A 57 -1.31 2.09 -5.42
N VAL A 58 -1.31 1.43 -4.25
CA VAL A 58 -1.21 -0.04 -4.16
C VAL A 58 -2.40 -0.71 -4.85
N GLY A 59 -3.61 -0.21 -4.60
CA GLY A 59 -4.83 -0.73 -5.23
C GLY A 59 -4.81 -0.60 -6.76
N GLU A 60 -4.39 0.55 -7.27
CA GLU A 60 -4.26 0.80 -8.71
C GLU A 60 -3.19 -0.08 -9.36
N PHE A 61 -2.05 -0.29 -8.68
CA PHE A 61 -1.01 -1.21 -9.14
C PHE A 61 -1.57 -2.63 -9.26
N LEU A 62 -2.17 -3.16 -8.20
CA LEU A 62 -2.73 -4.52 -8.20
C LEU A 62 -3.85 -4.67 -9.24
N ALA A 63 -4.71 -3.68 -9.40
CA ALA A 63 -5.77 -3.69 -10.42
C ALA A 63 -5.19 -3.73 -11.84
N ARG A 64 -4.09 -3.03 -12.10
CA ARG A 64 -3.36 -3.06 -13.38
C ARG A 64 -2.80 -4.46 -13.66
N GLU A 65 -2.10 -5.06 -12.69
CA GLU A 65 -1.53 -6.40 -12.85
C GLU A 65 -2.63 -7.46 -13.02
N GLN A 66 -3.75 -7.33 -12.32
CA GLN A 66 -4.93 -8.18 -12.56
C GLN A 66 -5.49 -8.02 -13.97
N ALA A 67 -5.57 -6.80 -14.49
CA ALA A 67 -6.07 -6.56 -15.84
C ALA A 67 -5.18 -7.23 -16.90
N VAL A 68 -3.86 -7.15 -16.72
CA VAL A 68 -2.87 -7.80 -17.59
C VAL A 68 -3.07 -9.32 -17.58
N LEU A 69 -3.16 -9.95 -16.41
CA LEU A 69 -3.39 -11.40 -16.30
C LEU A 69 -4.76 -11.80 -16.84
N ARG A 70 -5.79 -10.96 -16.70
CA ARG A 70 -7.13 -11.23 -17.24
C ARG A 70 -7.12 -11.27 -18.76
N VAL A 71 -6.38 -10.38 -19.40
CA VAL A 71 -6.21 -10.41 -20.86
C VAL A 71 -5.58 -11.74 -21.30
N LEU A 72 -4.53 -12.19 -20.62
CA LEU A 72 -3.92 -13.49 -20.90
C LEU A 72 -4.89 -14.66 -20.68
N ALA A 73 -5.70 -14.60 -19.63
CA ALA A 73 -6.72 -15.61 -19.33
C ALA A 73 -7.77 -15.77 -20.44
N LEU A 74 -8.05 -14.69 -21.17
CA LEU A 74 -8.99 -14.73 -22.31
C LEU A 74 -8.39 -15.35 -23.57
N PHE A 75 -7.09 -15.16 -23.81
CA PHE A 75 -6.43 -15.62 -25.04
C PHE A 75 -5.88 -17.06 -24.95
N GLY A 76 -5.73 -17.61 -23.74
CA GLY A 76 -5.07 -18.91 -23.52
C GLY A 76 -5.91 -20.16 -23.77
N GLN A 77 -7.15 -20.05 -24.23
CA GLN A 77 -8.08 -21.18 -24.23
C GLN A 77 -7.93 -22.14 -25.40
N ASP A 78 -7.51 -21.67 -26.57
CA ASP A 78 -7.52 -22.42 -27.82
C ASP A 78 -6.12 -22.63 -28.44
N GLU A 79 -5.05 -22.26 -27.75
CA GLU A 79 -3.70 -22.25 -28.31
C GLU A 79 -2.86 -23.45 -27.85
N MET A 80 -1.92 -23.85 -28.72
CA MET A 80 -0.94 -24.89 -28.39
C MET A 80 -0.02 -24.42 -27.25
N VAL A 81 0.36 -25.33 -26.35
CA VAL A 81 1.21 -25.06 -25.17
C VAL A 81 2.49 -24.25 -25.47
N PRO A 82 3.24 -24.51 -26.58
CA PRO A 82 4.43 -23.73 -26.91
C PRO A 82 4.14 -22.26 -27.20
N GLU A 83 3.01 -21.96 -27.83
CA GLU A 83 2.59 -20.60 -28.14
C GLU A 83 2.15 -19.84 -26.89
N GLN A 84 1.46 -20.51 -25.97
CA GLN A 84 1.12 -19.96 -24.66
C GLN A 84 2.37 -19.59 -23.86
N THR A 85 3.37 -20.46 -23.81
CA THR A 85 4.63 -20.20 -23.10
C THR A 85 5.33 -18.98 -23.66
N SER A 86 5.46 -18.86 -24.99
CA SER A 86 6.09 -17.70 -25.64
C SER A 86 5.36 -16.39 -25.31
N LYS A 87 4.03 -16.39 -25.23
CA LYS A 87 3.24 -15.21 -24.83
C LYS A 87 3.47 -14.82 -23.37
N LEU A 88 3.53 -15.81 -22.47
CA LEU A 88 3.83 -15.57 -21.06
C LEU A 88 5.23 -14.99 -20.89
N GLU A 89 6.24 -15.53 -21.59
CA GLU A 89 7.62 -15.03 -21.57
C GLU A 89 7.71 -13.61 -22.14
N ALA A 90 7.05 -13.32 -23.26
CA ALA A 90 7.01 -11.98 -23.85
C ALA A 90 6.40 -10.96 -22.87
N LEU A 91 5.29 -11.30 -22.22
CA LEU A 91 4.68 -10.42 -21.23
C LEU A 91 5.57 -10.21 -20.01
N GLN A 92 6.14 -11.29 -19.48
CA GLN A 92 7.03 -11.22 -18.33
C GLN A 92 8.27 -10.37 -18.61
N SER A 93 8.85 -10.47 -19.82
CA SER A 93 10.01 -9.66 -20.21
C SER A 93 9.70 -8.17 -20.26
N GLN A 94 8.46 -7.80 -20.63
CA GLN A 94 8.00 -6.43 -20.71
C GLN A 94 7.55 -5.87 -19.35
N ASN A 95 7.09 -6.73 -18.44
CA ASN A 95 6.58 -6.32 -17.13
C ASN A 95 7.52 -6.72 -15.99
N HIS A 96 8.29 -5.76 -15.48
CA HIS A 96 9.29 -6.00 -14.43
C HIS A 96 8.68 -6.40 -13.08
N ALA A 97 7.41 -6.15 -12.86
CA ALA A 97 6.72 -6.56 -11.64
C ALA A 97 6.41 -8.06 -11.60
N LEU A 98 6.40 -8.75 -12.76
CA LEU A 98 6.09 -10.16 -12.85
C LEU A 98 7.37 -11.01 -12.72
N LEU A 99 7.52 -11.70 -11.58
CA LEU A 99 8.62 -12.63 -11.34
C LEU A 99 8.40 -14.00 -11.97
N GLU A 100 7.16 -14.45 -12.00
CA GLU A 100 6.78 -15.76 -12.50
C GLU A 100 5.32 -15.77 -12.91
N ILE A 101 4.99 -16.43 -14.00
CA ILE A 101 3.61 -16.64 -14.45
C ILE A 101 3.44 -18.12 -14.75
N VAL A 102 2.34 -18.70 -14.26
CA VAL A 102 1.95 -20.08 -14.56
C VAL A 102 0.52 -20.13 -15.06
N TYR A 103 0.29 -21.00 -16.04
CA TYR A 103 -1.02 -21.35 -16.54
C TYR A 103 -1.32 -22.81 -16.21
N LEU A 104 -2.46 -23.09 -15.58
CA LEU A 104 -2.80 -24.39 -15.03
C LEU A 104 -4.17 -24.84 -15.55
N ASN A 105 -4.31 -26.15 -15.75
CA ASN A 105 -5.62 -26.75 -16.00
C ASN A 105 -6.41 -26.95 -14.68
N ALA A 106 -7.64 -27.45 -14.80
CA ALA A 106 -8.52 -27.74 -13.66
C ALA A 106 -7.94 -28.74 -12.65
N ALA A 107 -7.03 -29.60 -13.08
CA ALA A 107 -6.35 -30.57 -12.21
C ALA A 107 -5.12 -29.99 -11.50
N GLY A 108 -4.74 -28.73 -11.77
CA GLY A 108 -3.54 -28.10 -11.23
C GLY A 108 -2.24 -28.51 -11.96
N GLN A 109 -2.35 -29.08 -13.15
CA GLN A 109 -1.18 -29.39 -13.98
C GLN A 109 -0.75 -28.13 -14.72
N VAL A 110 0.54 -27.87 -14.73
CA VAL A 110 1.13 -26.71 -15.44
C VAL A 110 1.07 -26.96 -16.94
N LEU A 111 0.35 -26.09 -17.63
CA LEU A 111 0.27 -26.09 -19.11
C LEU A 111 1.33 -25.19 -19.73
N ALA A 112 1.56 -24.00 -19.14
CA ALA A 112 2.58 -23.07 -19.56
C ALA A 112 3.22 -22.39 -18.35
N HIS A 113 4.50 -22.07 -18.43
CA HIS A 113 5.26 -21.51 -17.32
C HIS A 113 6.35 -20.58 -17.84
N ALA A 114 6.37 -19.36 -17.31
CA ALA A 114 7.40 -18.37 -17.59
C ALA A 114 8.02 -17.88 -16.26
N PRO A 115 9.16 -18.43 -15.84
CA PRO A 115 9.91 -17.96 -14.68
C PRO A 115 10.94 -16.91 -15.12
N ARG A 116 11.13 -15.83 -14.35
CA ARG A 116 12.24 -14.91 -14.53
C ARG A 116 13.49 -15.40 -13.80
N GLN A 117 13.33 -15.82 -12.56
CA GLN A 117 14.36 -16.39 -11.69
C GLN A 117 13.68 -17.34 -10.70
N ASN A 118 14.36 -18.41 -10.29
CA ASN A 118 13.96 -19.35 -9.25
C ASN A 118 12.44 -19.60 -9.16
N ALA A 119 11.94 -20.52 -9.99
CA ALA A 119 10.53 -20.91 -10.02
C ALA A 119 10.04 -21.38 -8.63
N VAL A 120 9.07 -20.69 -8.06
CA VAL A 120 8.47 -21.01 -6.75
C VAL A 120 7.04 -21.51 -6.92
N LEU A 121 6.27 -20.95 -7.87
CA LEU A 121 4.87 -21.34 -8.12
C LEU A 121 4.76 -22.73 -8.73
N ALA A 122 5.78 -23.15 -9.49
CA ALA A 122 5.77 -24.42 -10.18
C ALA A 122 6.15 -25.61 -9.29
N ASN A 123 6.10 -25.50 -7.97
CA ASN A 123 6.23 -26.67 -7.10
C ASN A 123 4.98 -27.54 -7.22
N LEU A 124 5.01 -28.45 -8.20
CA LEU A 124 3.90 -29.24 -8.71
C LEU A 124 3.15 -30.07 -7.64
N PHE A 125 3.81 -30.38 -6.54
CA PHE A 125 3.23 -31.22 -5.49
C PHE A 125 2.26 -30.48 -4.56
N THR A 126 2.36 -29.16 -4.48
CA THR A 126 1.55 -28.35 -3.55
C THR A 126 0.45 -27.53 -4.22
N ILE A 127 0.47 -27.39 -5.56
CA ILE A 127 -0.47 -26.54 -6.30
C ILE A 127 -1.93 -26.91 -6.04
N PRO A 128 -2.38 -28.18 -6.17
CA PRO A 128 -3.80 -28.51 -6.03
C PRO A 128 -4.36 -28.21 -4.64
N GLN A 129 -3.52 -28.12 -3.61
CA GLN A 129 -3.91 -27.83 -2.24
C GLN A 129 -3.70 -26.39 -1.85
N SER A 130 -3.05 -25.58 -2.69
CA SER A 130 -2.77 -24.19 -2.38
C SER A 130 -4.06 -23.35 -2.37
N THR A 131 -4.16 -22.44 -1.42
CA THR A 131 -5.34 -21.58 -1.24
C THR A 131 -5.64 -20.76 -2.49
N TRP A 132 -4.60 -20.23 -3.15
CA TRP A 132 -4.73 -19.42 -4.35
C TRP A 132 -5.30 -20.21 -5.52
N PHE A 133 -4.89 -21.48 -5.71
CA PHE A 133 -5.40 -22.35 -6.76
C PHE A 133 -6.85 -22.74 -6.50
N VAL A 134 -7.17 -23.17 -5.28
CA VAL A 134 -8.53 -23.58 -4.90
C VAL A 134 -9.53 -22.43 -5.07
N GLN A 135 -9.17 -21.22 -4.66
CA GLN A 135 -10.05 -20.07 -4.81
C GLN A 135 -10.22 -19.65 -6.28
N ALA A 136 -9.13 -19.60 -7.04
CA ALA A 136 -9.19 -19.23 -8.46
C ALA A 136 -10.02 -20.26 -9.26
N ARG A 137 -9.85 -21.55 -9.01
CA ARG A 137 -10.66 -22.60 -9.64
C ARG A 137 -12.16 -22.48 -9.31
N GLN A 138 -12.53 -21.89 -8.18
CA GLN A 138 -13.92 -21.59 -7.81
C GLN A 138 -14.46 -20.31 -8.49
N GLY A 139 -13.73 -19.74 -9.43
CA GLY A 139 -14.15 -18.52 -10.14
C GLY A 139 -13.84 -17.23 -9.40
N ARG A 140 -13.09 -17.27 -8.30
CA ARG A 140 -12.76 -16.09 -7.48
C ARG A 140 -11.32 -15.66 -7.72
N SER A 141 -11.11 -14.37 -7.98
CA SER A 141 -9.77 -13.80 -8.01
C SER A 141 -9.13 -13.89 -6.61
N TYR A 142 -7.85 -14.24 -6.55
CA TYR A 142 -7.08 -14.32 -5.32
C TYR A 142 -5.94 -13.32 -5.35
N ILE A 143 -5.80 -12.56 -4.27
CA ILE A 143 -4.64 -11.73 -3.96
C ILE A 143 -4.11 -12.23 -2.63
N GLY A 144 -2.88 -12.77 -2.65
CA GLY A 144 -2.24 -13.33 -1.46
C GLY A 144 -1.65 -12.27 -0.54
N ASP A 145 -1.26 -12.73 0.65
CA ASP A 145 -0.44 -11.94 1.55
C ASP A 145 1.00 -11.85 1.02
N VAL A 146 1.74 -10.83 1.50
CA VAL A 146 3.16 -10.70 1.20
C VAL A 146 3.92 -11.86 1.83
N GLN A 147 4.68 -12.56 1.01
CA GLN A 147 5.54 -13.68 1.39
C GLN A 147 7.00 -13.35 1.09
N PHE A 148 7.92 -14.09 1.68
CA PHE A 148 9.34 -13.94 1.42
C PHE A 148 9.90 -15.22 0.81
N SER A 149 10.71 -15.06 -0.22
CA SER A 149 11.46 -16.17 -0.83
C SER A 149 12.62 -16.61 0.05
N ALA A 150 13.28 -17.72 -0.29
CA ALA A 150 14.50 -18.14 0.39
C ALA A 150 15.66 -17.13 0.28
N SER A 151 15.62 -16.23 -0.71
CA SER A 151 16.55 -15.11 -0.90
C SER A 151 16.06 -13.81 -0.22
N GLU A 152 15.07 -13.90 0.68
CA GLU A 152 14.47 -12.76 1.40
C GLU A 152 13.77 -11.72 0.49
N GLU A 153 13.48 -12.07 -0.76
CA GLU A 153 12.73 -11.20 -1.66
C GLU A 153 11.24 -11.27 -1.34
N ALA A 154 10.64 -10.10 -1.11
CA ALA A 154 9.22 -9.99 -0.83
C ALA A 154 8.40 -10.12 -2.13
N TYR A 155 7.40 -10.99 -2.13
CA TYR A 155 6.49 -11.19 -3.25
C TYR A 155 5.06 -11.43 -2.77
N LEU A 156 4.08 -11.29 -3.66
CA LEU A 156 2.72 -11.77 -3.45
C LEU A 156 2.27 -12.62 -4.65
N ILE A 157 1.28 -13.47 -4.40
CA ILE A 157 0.66 -14.30 -5.42
C ILE A 157 -0.67 -13.68 -5.82
N LEU A 158 -0.86 -13.50 -7.12
CA LEU A 158 -2.10 -13.10 -7.75
C LEU A 158 -2.59 -14.25 -8.61
N ALA A 159 -3.82 -14.73 -8.41
CA ALA A 159 -4.39 -15.80 -9.22
C ALA A 159 -5.78 -15.44 -9.71
N LEU A 160 -6.07 -15.80 -10.95
CA LEU A 160 -7.33 -15.53 -11.63
C LEU A 160 -7.89 -16.81 -12.24
N PRO A 161 -9.23 -16.95 -12.24
CA PRO A 161 -9.90 -18.01 -12.98
C PRO A 161 -9.71 -17.78 -14.48
N VAL A 162 -9.59 -18.87 -15.20
CA VAL A 162 -9.66 -18.91 -16.66
C VAL A 162 -10.89 -19.69 -17.05
N ALA A 163 -11.54 -19.35 -18.18
CA ALA A 163 -12.63 -20.18 -18.68
C ALA A 163 -12.10 -21.62 -18.89
N SER A 164 -12.99 -22.61 -18.86
CA SER A 164 -12.65 -24.05 -18.82
C SER A 164 -12.00 -24.56 -17.52
N ASP A 165 -12.34 -23.93 -16.36
CA ASP A 165 -11.86 -24.29 -15.02
C ASP A 165 -10.34 -24.23 -14.83
N GLY A 166 -9.60 -23.56 -15.73
CA GLY A 166 -8.18 -23.31 -15.59
C GLY A 166 -7.88 -22.17 -14.62
N VAL A 167 -6.63 -22.01 -14.27
CA VAL A 167 -6.11 -20.94 -13.40
C VAL A 167 -4.86 -20.34 -14.02
N ILE A 168 -4.81 -19.01 -14.07
CA ILE A 168 -3.57 -18.29 -14.30
C ILE A 168 -3.11 -17.66 -12.99
N ALA A 169 -1.85 -17.85 -12.64
CA ALA A 169 -1.28 -17.24 -11.43
C ALA A 169 0.04 -16.56 -11.75
N ALA A 170 0.30 -15.47 -11.05
CA ALA A 170 1.56 -14.74 -11.15
C ALA A 170 2.11 -14.43 -9.77
N ARG A 171 3.44 -14.42 -9.69
CA ARG A 171 4.18 -13.91 -8.53
C ARG A 171 4.66 -12.50 -8.85
N LEU A 172 4.23 -11.54 -8.04
CA LEU A 172 4.56 -10.13 -8.19
C LEU A 172 5.69 -9.73 -7.25
N ASP A 173 6.66 -8.98 -7.77
CA ASP A 173 7.77 -8.39 -7.01
C ASP A 173 7.27 -7.21 -6.18
N MET A 174 7.33 -7.33 -4.86
CA MET A 174 6.96 -6.27 -3.94
C MET A 174 8.01 -5.14 -3.88
N LYS A 175 9.21 -5.36 -4.41
CA LYS A 175 10.21 -4.29 -4.53
C LYS A 175 9.73 -3.20 -5.48
N VAL A 176 9.12 -3.57 -6.60
CA VAL A 176 8.53 -2.60 -7.55
C VAL A 176 7.45 -1.77 -6.86
N LEU A 177 6.57 -2.40 -6.09
CA LEU A 177 5.53 -1.71 -5.34
C LEU A 177 6.11 -0.79 -4.27
N ARG A 178 7.11 -1.23 -3.53
CA ARG A 178 7.81 -0.41 -2.54
C ARG A 178 8.42 0.83 -3.18
N ASP A 179 9.06 0.68 -4.33
CA ASP A 179 9.70 1.80 -5.05
C ASP A 179 8.65 2.80 -5.57
N VAL A 180 7.48 2.32 -6.03
CA VAL A 180 6.34 3.16 -6.40
C VAL A 180 5.82 3.95 -5.19
N VAL A 181 5.64 3.31 -4.05
CA VAL A 181 5.17 3.97 -2.81
C VAL A 181 6.22 4.93 -2.26
N ALA A 182 7.50 4.58 -2.28
CA ALA A 182 8.59 5.43 -1.80
C ALA A 182 8.76 6.72 -2.62
N ASN A 183 8.40 6.68 -3.90
CA ASN A 183 8.46 7.85 -4.79
C ASN A 183 7.19 8.72 -4.73
N LEU A 184 6.19 8.36 -3.91
CA LEU A 184 5.08 9.27 -3.64
C LEU A 184 5.61 10.53 -2.97
N PRO A 185 5.23 11.73 -3.41
CA PRO A 185 5.61 12.96 -2.76
C PRO A 185 4.88 13.05 -1.40
N PHE A 186 5.44 12.41 -0.40
CA PHE A 186 5.10 12.69 0.99
C PHE A 186 5.57 14.12 1.23
N GLY A 187 4.63 15.06 1.33
CA GLY A 187 4.85 16.50 1.34
C GLY A 187 6.20 16.88 1.92
N LYS A 188 7.05 17.44 1.07
CA LYS A 188 8.26 18.09 1.53
C LYS A 188 7.82 19.15 2.52
N SER A 189 8.08 18.90 3.79
CA SER A 189 8.04 19.91 4.82
C SER A 189 9.05 20.97 4.41
N GLY A 190 8.55 22.09 3.88
CA GLY A 190 9.30 23.32 3.79
C GLY A 190 9.55 23.87 5.20
#